data_cf3b0407c0e1ab2a7068f0e8d249b1e2
#
_entry.id   cf3b0407c0e1ab2a7068f0e8d249b1e2
#
_cell.length_a   1.000
_cell.length_b   1.000
_cell.length_c   1.000
_cell.angle_alpha   90.00
_cell.angle_beta   90.00
_cell.angle_gamma   90.00
#
_symmetry.space_group_name_H-M   'P 1'
#
loop_
_entity.id
_entity.type
_entity.pdbx_description
1 polymer ?
#
loop_
_entity_poly.entity_id
_entity_poly.type
_entity_poly.pdbx_seq_one_letter_code
_entity_poly.pdbx_strand_id
1 'polypeptide(L)'
;MNKQLHFGQELYVLGKLLRKDTRAVAVVGSRDITERGRKLTEQFVKELVKEKITIVSGLARGIDTVAHETALNNGGRTIAVIGSGLDIIYPTENKKLATQVSKSGAIVSGFDYGTKPLPQNFLARNQLIVKLSQAVLVIEGKRRSGTISTANHAANDGVEVFAIKGSEATDYLIENGATSVQSPKEIVDYLNNQ
;
A
#
# COMPACT_ATOMS: atom_id res chain seq x y z
N MET A 1 16.83 -8.27 -15.31
CA MET A 1 16.12 -7.70 -14.15
C MET A 1 16.80 -6.39 -13.80
N ASN A 2 16.08 -5.30 -13.78
CA ASN A 2 16.71 -3.99 -13.77
C ASN A 2 16.63 -3.36 -12.38
N LYS A 3 17.79 -3.10 -11.78
CA LYS A 3 17.91 -2.09 -10.75
C LYS A 3 17.55 -0.75 -11.39
N GLN A 4 16.71 0.01 -10.72
CA GLN A 4 16.31 1.35 -11.15
C GLN A 4 16.59 2.31 -10.01
N LEU A 5 17.10 3.49 -10.32
CA LEU A 5 17.31 4.55 -9.35
C LEU A 5 15.99 5.30 -9.15
N HIS A 6 15.38 5.19 -7.97
CA HIS A 6 14.20 5.93 -7.56
C HIS A 6 14.40 6.53 -6.18
N PHE A 7 13.98 7.77 -5.99
CA PHE A 7 14.07 8.48 -4.69
C PHE A 7 15.49 8.45 -4.08
N GLY A 8 16.54 8.49 -4.93
CA GLY A 8 17.93 8.46 -4.49
C GLY A 8 18.45 7.09 -4.00
N GLN A 9 17.67 6.03 -4.19
CA GLN A 9 18.07 4.66 -3.83
C GLN A 9 17.85 3.68 -4.99
N GLU A 10 18.67 2.63 -5.03
CA GLU A 10 18.51 1.54 -6.01
C GLU A 10 17.36 0.63 -5.60
N LEU A 11 16.41 0.42 -6.49
CA LEU A 11 15.27 -0.48 -6.30
C LEU A 11 15.31 -1.61 -7.31
N TYR A 12 14.95 -2.79 -6.86
CA TYR A 12 14.66 -3.93 -7.72
C TYR A 12 13.20 -3.88 -8.14
N VAL A 13 12.94 -3.99 -9.45
CA VAL A 13 11.58 -3.89 -10.00
C VAL A 13 11.29 -5.11 -10.89
N LEU A 14 10.20 -5.79 -10.60
CA LEU A 14 9.60 -6.81 -11.47
C LEU A 14 8.27 -6.26 -12.00
N GLY A 15 8.13 -6.18 -13.32
CA GLY A 15 7.08 -5.41 -14.00
C GLY A 15 7.60 -4.06 -14.46
N LYS A 16 6.77 -3.03 -14.45
CA LYS A 16 7.15 -1.68 -14.91
C LYS A 16 6.58 -0.61 -13.98
N LEU A 17 7.41 0.33 -13.55
CA LEU A 17 6.97 1.60 -12.98
C LEU A 17 6.74 2.59 -14.13
N LEU A 18 5.64 3.30 -14.10
CA LEU A 18 5.23 4.24 -15.14
C LEU A 18 5.08 5.65 -14.55
N ARG A 19 5.20 6.68 -15.37
CA ARG A 19 5.00 8.08 -14.93
C ARG A 19 3.63 8.30 -14.27
N LYS A 20 2.59 7.61 -14.72
CA LYS A 20 1.25 7.70 -14.11
C LYS A 20 1.18 7.15 -12.68
N ASP A 21 2.16 6.36 -12.24
CA ASP A 21 2.22 5.83 -10.87
C ASP A 21 2.58 6.90 -9.84
N THR A 22 2.94 8.12 -10.27
CA THR A 22 3.07 9.26 -9.35
C THR A 22 1.72 9.62 -8.72
N ARG A 23 0.58 9.34 -9.38
CA ARG A 23 -0.75 9.48 -8.81
C ARG A 23 -1.18 8.17 -8.15
N ALA A 24 -0.72 7.95 -6.93
CA ALA A 24 -0.92 6.71 -6.19
C ALA A 24 -1.37 6.94 -4.75
N VAL A 25 -2.14 5.98 -4.24
CA VAL A 25 -2.56 5.90 -2.84
C VAL A 25 -2.10 4.58 -2.25
N ALA A 26 -1.40 4.65 -1.12
CA ALA A 26 -1.11 3.47 -0.32
C ALA A 26 -2.38 3.03 0.41
N VAL A 27 -2.76 1.77 0.29
CA VAL A 27 -3.88 1.18 1.04
C VAL A 27 -3.31 0.12 1.97
N VAL A 28 -3.43 0.34 3.27
CA VAL A 28 -2.80 -0.50 4.29
C VAL A 28 -3.77 -0.81 5.43
N GLY A 29 -3.47 -1.89 6.18
CA GLY A 29 -4.28 -2.24 7.32
C GLY A 29 -3.96 -3.59 7.95
N SER A 30 -4.93 -4.15 8.65
CA SER A 30 -4.82 -5.40 9.38
C SER A 30 -4.50 -6.59 8.48
N ARG A 31 -3.63 -7.47 8.98
CA ARG A 31 -3.42 -8.82 8.39
C ARG A 31 -4.56 -9.78 8.73
N ASP A 32 -5.22 -9.55 9.87
CA ASP A 32 -6.45 -10.19 10.32
C ASP A 32 -7.62 -9.29 9.94
N ILE A 33 -8.07 -9.41 8.69
CA ILE A 33 -9.10 -8.55 8.12
C ILE A 33 -10.48 -8.93 8.66
N THR A 34 -11.26 -7.92 9.05
CA THR A 34 -12.68 -8.10 9.35
C THR A 34 -13.53 -8.08 8.07
N GLU A 35 -14.75 -8.59 8.14
CA GLU A 35 -15.71 -8.49 7.03
C GLU A 35 -16.01 -7.02 6.67
N ARG A 36 -16.08 -6.15 7.67
CA ARG A 36 -16.21 -4.70 7.48
C ARG A 36 -14.99 -4.13 6.76
N GLY A 37 -13.77 -4.49 7.21
CA GLY A 37 -12.52 -4.05 6.59
C GLY A 37 -12.42 -4.48 5.13
N ARG A 38 -12.82 -5.71 4.81
CA ARG A 38 -12.89 -6.21 3.43
C ARG A 38 -13.81 -5.34 2.56
N LYS A 39 -15.06 -5.13 2.98
CA LYS A 39 -16.04 -4.33 2.23
C LYS A 39 -15.56 -2.90 2.01
N LEU A 40 -14.98 -2.27 3.04
CA LEU A 40 -14.43 -0.93 2.93
C LEU A 40 -13.23 -0.88 1.96
N THR A 41 -12.33 -1.87 2.03
CA THR A 41 -11.19 -1.95 1.10
C THR A 41 -11.69 -2.07 -0.35
N GLU A 42 -12.62 -2.97 -0.61
CA GLU A 42 -13.22 -3.17 -1.93
C GLU A 42 -13.91 -1.89 -2.45
N GLN A 43 -14.69 -1.24 -1.60
CA GLN A 43 -15.39 0.00 -1.95
C GLN A 43 -14.39 1.12 -2.31
N PHE A 44 -13.44 1.41 -1.42
CA PHE A 44 -12.50 2.50 -1.62
C PHE A 44 -11.58 2.25 -2.81
N VAL A 45 -10.98 1.07 -2.91
CA VAL A 45 -10.07 0.73 -3.99
C VAL A 45 -10.77 0.76 -5.35
N LYS A 46 -11.99 0.24 -5.46
CA LYS A 46 -12.78 0.28 -6.70
C LYS A 46 -12.97 1.70 -7.21
N GLU A 47 -13.33 2.64 -6.34
CA GLU A 47 -13.54 4.04 -6.74
C GLU A 47 -12.20 4.74 -7.06
N LEU A 48 -11.13 4.51 -6.29
CA LEU A 48 -9.80 5.04 -6.59
C LEU A 48 -9.29 4.57 -7.97
N VAL A 49 -9.52 3.29 -8.29
CA VAL A 49 -9.16 2.73 -9.59
C VAL A 49 -9.94 3.37 -10.76
N LYS A 50 -11.23 3.65 -10.60
CA LYS A 50 -12.04 4.36 -11.59
C LYS A 50 -11.44 5.74 -11.93
N GLU A 51 -10.88 6.41 -10.93
CA GLU A 51 -10.19 7.69 -11.06
C GLU A 51 -8.73 7.55 -11.53
N LYS A 52 -8.35 6.35 -12.01
CA LYS A 52 -7.01 6.02 -12.53
C LYS A 52 -5.89 6.22 -11.50
N ILE A 53 -6.19 6.11 -10.22
CA ILE A 53 -5.23 6.17 -9.13
C ILE A 53 -4.59 4.79 -9.00
N THR A 54 -3.26 4.76 -8.96
CA THR A 54 -2.50 3.52 -8.73
C THR A 54 -2.57 3.13 -7.26
N ILE A 55 -2.85 1.87 -6.98
CA ILE A 55 -2.89 1.35 -5.61
C ILE A 55 -1.50 0.82 -5.22
N VAL A 56 -0.96 1.31 -4.13
CA VAL A 56 0.30 0.82 -3.55
C VAL A 56 -0.01 0.05 -2.27
N SER A 57 0.57 -1.13 -2.08
CA SER A 57 0.42 -1.87 -0.83
C SER A 57 1.58 -2.85 -0.61
N GLY A 58 1.55 -3.57 0.52
CA GLY A 58 2.70 -4.36 0.96
C GLY A 58 2.65 -5.85 0.63
N LEU A 59 1.65 -6.32 -0.11
CA LEU A 59 1.44 -7.74 -0.42
C LEU A 59 1.28 -8.65 0.82
N ALA A 60 1.01 -8.10 2.00
CA ALA A 60 0.72 -8.86 3.21
C ALA A 60 -0.68 -9.49 3.14
N ARG A 61 -0.98 -10.41 4.09
CA ARG A 61 -2.35 -10.91 4.30
C ARG A 61 -3.32 -9.76 4.59
N GLY A 62 -4.60 -10.02 4.48
CA GLY A 62 -5.66 -9.10 4.89
C GLY A 62 -5.85 -7.94 3.95
N ILE A 63 -5.80 -6.71 4.45
CA ILE A 63 -6.10 -5.49 3.69
C ILE A 63 -5.24 -5.37 2.43
N ASP A 64 -3.94 -5.62 2.53
CA ASP A 64 -3.02 -5.50 1.39
C ASP A 64 -3.42 -6.44 0.24
N THR A 65 -3.73 -7.71 0.57
CA THR A 65 -4.20 -8.70 -0.40
C THR A 65 -5.47 -8.23 -1.09
N VAL A 66 -6.50 -7.83 -0.32
CA VAL A 66 -7.78 -7.37 -0.87
C VAL A 66 -7.60 -6.12 -1.72
N ALA A 67 -6.73 -5.19 -1.32
CA ALA A 67 -6.44 -3.98 -2.09
C ALA A 67 -5.85 -4.31 -3.48
N HIS A 68 -4.87 -5.22 -3.55
CA HIS A 68 -4.30 -5.66 -4.82
C HIS A 68 -5.33 -6.40 -5.69
N GLU A 69 -6.06 -7.36 -5.12
CA GLU A 69 -7.09 -8.14 -5.83
C GLU A 69 -8.18 -7.22 -6.39
N THR A 70 -8.68 -6.29 -5.57
CA THR A 70 -9.72 -5.35 -6.00
C THR A 70 -9.22 -4.45 -7.12
N ALA A 71 -8.00 -3.94 -7.02
CA ALA A 71 -7.41 -3.13 -8.09
C ALA A 71 -7.34 -3.91 -9.41
N LEU A 72 -6.82 -5.14 -9.38
CA LEU A 72 -6.71 -5.99 -10.56
C LEU A 72 -8.07 -6.36 -11.16
N ASN A 73 -9.03 -6.76 -10.33
CA ASN A 73 -10.37 -7.17 -10.75
C ASN A 73 -11.19 -6.01 -11.37
N ASN A 74 -10.82 -4.77 -11.10
CA ASN A 74 -11.45 -3.58 -11.70
C ASN A 74 -10.59 -2.96 -12.82
N GLY A 75 -9.62 -3.70 -13.38
CA GLY A 75 -8.77 -3.23 -14.47
C GLY A 75 -7.78 -2.14 -14.07
N GLY A 76 -7.58 -1.95 -12.77
CA GLY A 76 -6.69 -0.95 -12.21
C GLY A 76 -5.24 -1.38 -12.19
N ARG A 77 -4.40 -0.43 -11.83
CA ARG A 77 -2.97 -0.61 -11.68
C ARG A 77 -2.60 -0.69 -10.21
N THR A 78 -1.70 -1.62 -9.87
CA THR A 78 -1.25 -1.77 -8.48
C THR A 78 0.24 -2.10 -8.39
N ILE A 79 0.88 -1.60 -7.33
CA ILE A 79 2.30 -1.78 -7.03
C ILE A 79 2.42 -2.46 -5.68
N ALA A 80 3.05 -3.63 -5.66
CA ALA A 80 3.37 -4.34 -4.44
C ALA A 80 4.79 -4.02 -4.00
N VAL A 81 4.94 -3.51 -2.79
CA VAL A 81 6.27 -3.30 -2.17
C VAL A 81 6.53 -4.43 -1.20
N ILE A 82 7.65 -5.14 -1.34
CA ILE A 82 7.94 -6.32 -0.54
C ILE A 82 9.16 -6.13 0.37
N GLY A 83 9.18 -6.82 1.52
CA GLY A 83 10.24 -6.77 2.52
C GLY A 83 11.24 -7.92 2.42
N SER A 84 11.50 -8.39 1.18
CA SER A 84 12.40 -9.49 0.85
C SER A 84 13.00 -9.27 -0.53
N GLY A 85 13.97 -10.06 -0.94
CA GLY A 85 14.41 -10.10 -2.35
C GLY A 85 13.25 -10.46 -3.28
N LEU A 86 13.29 -9.99 -4.54
CA LEU A 86 12.23 -10.26 -5.54
C LEU A 86 12.02 -11.75 -5.84
N ASP A 87 13.01 -12.60 -5.55
CA ASP A 87 12.98 -14.05 -5.67
C ASP A 87 12.22 -14.75 -4.54
N ILE A 88 11.91 -14.03 -3.45
CA ILE A 88 11.26 -14.57 -2.27
C ILE A 88 9.95 -13.83 -2.01
N ILE A 89 8.84 -14.36 -2.53
CA ILE A 89 7.50 -13.80 -2.27
C ILE A 89 6.97 -14.32 -0.92
N TYR A 90 6.63 -13.37 -0.05
CA TYR A 90 6.02 -13.63 1.24
C TYR A 90 4.80 -12.71 1.46
N PRO A 91 3.68 -13.25 1.95
CA PRO A 91 3.43 -14.64 2.28
C PRO A 91 3.33 -15.54 1.03
N THR A 92 3.60 -16.83 1.18
CA THR A 92 3.71 -17.76 0.05
C THR A 92 2.37 -17.98 -0.68
N GLU A 93 1.25 -17.82 0.01
CA GLU A 93 -0.09 -17.86 -0.58
C GLU A 93 -0.33 -16.75 -1.60
N ASN A 94 0.36 -15.62 -1.47
CA ASN A 94 0.24 -14.48 -2.39
C ASN A 94 1.14 -14.57 -3.64
N LYS A 95 1.81 -15.70 -3.90
CA LYS A 95 2.65 -15.89 -5.11
C LYS A 95 1.88 -15.68 -6.41
N LYS A 96 0.64 -16.21 -6.49
CA LYS A 96 -0.20 -16.03 -7.69
C LYS A 96 -0.58 -14.56 -7.86
N LEU A 97 -0.99 -13.90 -6.78
CA LEU A 97 -1.30 -12.48 -6.76
C LEU A 97 -0.09 -11.64 -7.18
N ALA A 98 1.10 -11.93 -6.64
CA ALA A 98 2.35 -11.26 -7.03
C ALA A 98 2.59 -11.35 -8.54
N THR A 99 2.39 -12.53 -9.14
CA THR A 99 2.51 -12.71 -10.59
C THR A 99 1.52 -11.85 -11.38
N GLN A 100 0.29 -11.69 -10.89
CA GLN A 100 -0.71 -10.83 -11.52
C GLN A 100 -0.35 -9.35 -11.38
N VAL A 101 0.06 -8.93 -10.18
CA VAL A 101 0.54 -7.57 -9.90
C VAL A 101 1.70 -7.19 -10.83
N SER A 102 2.70 -8.06 -11.01
CA SER A 102 3.84 -7.77 -11.88
C SER A 102 3.47 -7.58 -13.36
N LYS A 103 2.38 -8.19 -13.82
CA LYS A 103 1.87 -8.03 -15.20
C LYS A 103 1.10 -6.73 -15.41
N SER A 104 0.32 -6.29 -14.42
CA SER A 104 -0.53 -5.09 -14.51
C SER A 104 0.14 -3.84 -13.93
N GLY A 105 1.18 -4.01 -13.15
CA GLY A 105 1.88 -2.97 -12.41
C GLY A 105 3.34 -3.31 -12.18
N ALA A 106 3.73 -3.37 -10.90
CA ALA A 106 5.08 -3.73 -10.51
C ALA A 106 5.13 -4.38 -9.11
N ILE A 107 6.14 -5.22 -8.91
CA ILE A 107 6.63 -5.56 -7.56
C ILE A 107 7.94 -4.82 -7.37
N VAL A 108 8.08 -4.17 -6.23
CA VAL A 108 9.24 -3.34 -5.90
C VAL A 108 9.86 -3.84 -4.60
N SER A 109 11.18 -3.90 -4.57
CA SER A 109 11.96 -4.24 -3.39
C SER A 109 13.20 -3.36 -3.28
N GLY A 110 13.51 -2.94 -2.06
CA GLY A 110 14.80 -2.30 -1.71
C GLY A 110 15.85 -3.31 -1.24
N PHE A 111 15.59 -4.61 -1.35
CA PHE A 111 16.45 -5.67 -0.81
C PHE A 111 17.06 -6.52 -1.91
N ASP A 112 18.33 -6.93 -1.73
CA ASP A 112 19.02 -7.81 -2.64
C ASP A 112 18.35 -9.19 -2.73
N TYR A 113 18.58 -9.88 -3.86
CA TYR A 113 18.16 -11.26 -4.08
C TYR A 113 18.65 -12.17 -2.96
N GLY A 114 17.83 -13.14 -2.55
CA GLY A 114 18.10 -14.03 -1.43
C GLY A 114 17.80 -13.43 -0.06
N THR A 115 17.44 -12.13 0.03
CA THR A 115 17.06 -11.52 1.32
C THR A 115 15.75 -12.10 1.84
N LYS A 116 15.81 -12.72 3.02
CA LYS A 116 14.64 -13.34 3.67
C LYS A 116 13.66 -12.28 4.21
N PRO A 117 12.35 -12.60 4.29
CA PRO A 117 11.32 -11.71 4.84
C PRO A 117 11.40 -11.68 6.38
N LEU A 118 12.25 -10.82 6.92
CA LEU A 118 12.44 -10.64 8.36
C LEU A 118 11.58 -9.49 8.89
N PRO A 119 11.20 -9.49 10.19
CA PRO A 119 10.37 -8.44 10.79
C PRO A 119 10.89 -7.02 10.56
N GLN A 120 12.19 -6.79 10.71
CA GLN A 120 12.82 -5.48 10.48
C GLN A 120 12.70 -5.02 9.03
N ASN A 121 12.72 -5.94 8.07
CA ASN A 121 12.60 -5.61 6.65
C ASN A 121 11.20 -5.12 6.31
N PHE A 122 10.16 -5.60 6.99
CA PHE A 122 8.80 -5.11 6.80
C PHE A 122 8.64 -3.66 7.31
N LEU A 123 9.33 -3.29 8.40
CA LEU A 123 9.33 -1.91 8.89
C LEU A 123 10.06 -0.98 7.92
N ALA A 124 11.25 -1.37 7.45
CA ALA A 124 12.01 -0.61 6.47
C ALA A 124 11.25 -0.45 5.14
N ARG A 125 10.58 -1.53 4.66
CA ARG A 125 9.74 -1.53 3.47
C ARG A 125 8.59 -0.53 3.55
N ASN A 126 7.99 -0.32 4.73
CA ASN A 126 6.85 0.58 4.90
C ASN A 126 7.18 2.02 4.48
N GLN A 127 8.41 2.48 4.70
CA GLN A 127 8.85 3.78 4.20
C GLN A 127 8.79 3.85 2.66
N LEU A 128 9.13 2.76 1.96
CA LEU A 128 9.06 2.74 0.50
C LEU A 128 7.61 2.74 -0.02
N ILE A 129 6.66 2.14 0.71
CA ILE A 129 5.22 2.28 0.41
C ILE A 129 4.82 3.74 0.42
N VAL A 130 5.22 4.49 1.44
CA VAL A 130 4.92 5.92 1.57
C VAL A 130 5.55 6.72 0.43
N LYS A 131 6.83 6.53 0.15
CA LYS A 131 7.54 7.24 -0.93
C LYS A 131 6.94 7.03 -2.33
N LEU A 132 6.26 5.92 -2.55
CA LEU A 132 5.57 5.60 -3.81
C LEU A 132 4.13 6.12 -3.85
N SER A 133 3.69 6.90 -2.86
CA SER A 133 2.29 7.30 -2.72
C SER A 133 2.15 8.79 -2.39
N GLN A 134 1.09 9.42 -2.88
CA GLN A 134 0.73 10.80 -2.54
C GLN A 134 -0.10 10.89 -1.25
N ALA A 135 -0.72 9.79 -0.86
CA ALA A 135 -1.47 9.67 0.38
C ALA A 135 -1.48 8.22 0.88
N VAL A 136 -1.74 8.05 2.15
CA VAL A 136 -1.92 6.74 2.80
C VAL A 136 -3.34 6.60 3.32
N LEU A 137 -4.05 5.56 2.92
CA LEU A 137 -5.35 5.19 3.46
C LEU A 137 -5.21 4.00 4.41
N VAL A 138 -5.58 4.20 5.66
CA VAL A 138 -5.65 3.17 6.68
C VAL A 138 -7.09 2.70 6.85
N ILE A 139 -7.36 1.44 6.53
CA ILE A 139 -8.72 0.87 6.56
C ILE A 139 -9.10 0.44 7.97
N GLU A 140 -8.27 -0.39 8.60
CA GLU A 140 -8.43 -0.88 9.97
C GLU A 140 -7.10 -1.41 10.52
N GLY A 141 -7.03 -1.59 11.83
CA GLY A 141 -5.85 -2.21 12.45
C GLY A 141 -5.88 -2.16 13.98
N LYS A 142 -4.85 -2.78 14.57
CA LYS A 142 -4.57 -2.68 16.00
C LYS A 142 -3.59 -1.56 16.27
N ARG A 143 -3.68 -0.93 17.45
CA ARG A 143 -2.81 0.20 17.85
C ARG A 143 -1.31 -0.13 17.81
N ARG A 144 -0.93 -1.37 18.11
CA ARG A 144 0.46 -1.85 18.05
C ARG A 144 0.65 -2.74 16.82
N SER A 145 0.75 -2.12 15.62
CA SER A 145 0.86 -2.86 14.37
C SER A 145 1.76 -2.15 13.36
N GLY A 146 2.16 -2.88 12.31
CA GLY A 146 2.89 -2.33 11.18
C GLY A 146 2.11 -1.22 10.42
N THR A 147 0.79 -1.20 10.57
CA THR A 147 -0.08 -0.16 10.01
C THR A 147 0.23 1.21 10.60
N ILE A 148 0.39 1.29 11.93
CA ILE A 148 0.81 2.53 12.62
C ILE A 148 2.20 2.95 12.17
N SER A 149 3.13 2.01 11.96
CA SER A 149 4.45 2.33 11.42
C SER A 149 4.37 3.00 10.05
N THR A 150 3.51 2.52 9.15
CA THR A 150 3.32 3.14 7.83
C THR A 150 2.74 4.55 7.95
N ALA A 151 1.74 4.76 8.80
CA ALA A 151 1.15 6.06 9.05
C ALA A 151 2.16 7.06 9.66
N ASN A 152 3.00 6.60 10.59
CA ASN A 152 4.06 7.43 11.16
C ASN A 152 5.12 7.84 10.11
N HIS A 153 5.52 6.93 9.21
CA HIS A 153 6.41 7.29 8.11
C HIS A 153 5.76 8.35 7.21
N ALA A 154 4.46 8.20 6.91
CA ALA A 154 3.72 9.17 6.10
C ALA A 154 3.70 10.56 6.76
N ALA A 155 3.34 10.63 8.04
CA ALA A 155 3.33 11.89 8.79
C ALA A 155 4.73 12.56 8.84
N ASN A 156 5.78 11.78 9.03
CA ASN A 156 7.16 12.29 9.06
C ASN A 156 7.63 12.81 7.69
N ASP A 157 7.17 12.20 6.61
CA ASP A 157 7.52 12.57 5.23
C ASP A 157 6.55 13.63 4.65
N GLY A 158 5.57 14.14 5.45
CA GLY A 158 4.57 15.12 5.03
C GLY A 158 3.53 14.58 4.06
N VAL A 159 3.34 13.26 4.03
CA VAL A 159 2.33 12.59 3.21
C VAL A 159 1.03 12.46 4.00
N GLU A 160 -0.09 12.87 3.40
CA GLU A 160 -1.40 12.85 4.05
C GLU A 160 -1.83 11.45 4.46
N VAL A 161 -2.36 11.32 5.68
CA VAL A 161 -2.87 10.07 6.22
C VAL A 161 -4.39 10.15 6.38
N PHE A 162 -5.10 9.36 5.61
CA PHE A 162 -6.53 9.14 5.74
C PHE A 162 -6.81 7.88 6.56
N ALA A 163 -7.79 7.94 7.43
CA ALA A 163 -8.20 6.82 8.26
C ALA A 163 -9.71 6.67 8.32
N ILE A 164 -10.20 5.42 8.24
CA ILE A 164 -11.62 5.10 8.34
C ILE A 164 -11.93 4.77 9.79
N LYS A 165 -12.71 5.61 10.47
CA LYS A 165 -13.07 5.45 11.89
C LYS A 165 -13.64 4.07 12.21
N GLY A 166 -13.28 3.50 13.38
CA GLY A 166 -13.92 2.30 13.96
C GLY A 166 -12.98 1.11 14.14
N SER A 167 -11.68 1.34 14.28
CA SER A 167 -10.72 0.37 14.80
C SER A 167 -9.70 1.04 15.71
N GLU A 168 -9.05 0.29 16.59
CA GLU A 168 -8.05 0.83 17.52
C GLU A 168 -6.97 1.68 16.82
N ALA A 169 -6.47 1.22 15.66
CA ALA A 169 -5.45 1.93 14.92
C ALA A 169 -5.99 3.22 14.29
N THR A 170 -7.14 3.14 13.63
CA THR A 170 -7.71 4.28 12.89
C THR A 170 -8.21 5.36 13.84
N ASP A 171 -8.85 4.97 14.94
CA ASP A 171 -9.33 5.92 15.95
C ASP A 171 -8.13 6.64 16.60
N TYR A 172 -7.08 5.89 16.98
CA TYR A 172 -5.83 6.48 17.46
C TYR A 172 -5.18 7.43 16.43
N LEU A 173 -5.12 7.07 15.15
CA LEU A 173 -4.54 7.92 14.12
C LEU A 173 -5.33 9.22 13.93
N ILE A 174 -6.66 9.15 13.94
CA ILE A 174 -7.54 10.32 13.83
C ILE A 174 -7.34 11.25 15.04
N GLU A 175 -7.27 10.71 16.25
CA GLU A 175 -6.96 11.48 17.46
C GLU A 175 -5.57 12.15 17.41
N ASN A 176 -4.65 11.63 16.60
CA ASN A 176 -3.29 12.15 16.42
C ASN A 176 -3.05 12.85 15.07
N GLY A 177 -4.11 13.34 14.43
CA GLY A 177 -4.00 14.25 13.30
C GLY A 177 -4.24 13.65 11.92
N ALA A 178 -4.54 12.34 11.80
CA ALA A 178 -4.95 11.77 10.51
C ALA A 178 -6.36 12.26 10.13
N THR A 179 -6.57 12.50 8.85
CA THR A 179 -7.86 12.92 8.33
C THR A 179 -8.85 11.76 8.30
N SER A 180 -9.96 11.90 9.06
CA SER A 180 -11.05 10.93 9.02
C SER A 180 -11.81 11.02 7.70
N VAL A 181 -11.99 9.89 7.01
CA VAL A 181 -12.75 9.82 5.76
C VAL A 181 -13.90 8.83 5.85
N GLN A 182 -14.99 9.16 5.17
CA GLN A 182 -16.19 8.32 5.05
C GLN A 182 -16.45 7.84 3.62
N SER A 183 -15.85 8.52 2.63
CA SER A 183 -16.01 8.21 1.22
C SER A 183 -14.70 8.29 0.43
N PRO A 184 -14.55 7.47 -0.62
CA PRO A 184 -13.38 7.55 -1.52
C PRO A 184 -13.23 8.91 -2.20
N LYS A 185 -14.34 9.63 -2.41
CA LYS A 185 -14.35 10.94 -3.06
C LYS A 185 -13.47 11.95 -2.33
N GLU A 186 -13.44 11.92 -1.00
CA GLU A 186 -12.63 12.83 -0.19
C GLU A 186 -11.13 12.70 -0.52
N ILE A 187 -10.66 11.46 -0.75
CA ILE A 187 -9.27 11.20 -1.16
C ILE A 187 -9.02 11.68 -2.60
N VAL A 188 -9.98 11.44 -3.50
CA VAL A 188 -9.89 11.89 -4.90
C VAL A 188 -9.83 13.41 -4.98
N ASP A 189 -10.71 14.10 -4.24
CA ASP A 189 -10.76 15.56 -4.18
C ASP A 189 -9.44 16.13 -3.63
N TYR A 190 -8.87 15.53 -2.59
CA TYR A 190 -7.54 15.90 -2.07
C TYR A 190 -6.46 15.78 -3.16
N LEU A 191 -6.39 14.65 -3.86
CA LEU A 191 -5.39 14.42 -4.90
C LEU A 191 -5.55 15.33 -6.13
N ASN A 192 -6.74 15.85 -6.38
CA ASN A 192 -7.00 16.78 -7.48
C ASN A 192 -6.58 18.21 -7.15
N ASN A 193 -6.38 18.51 -5.86
CA ASN A 193 -6.01 19.84 -5.37
C ASN A 193 -4.51 19.96 -5.03
N GLN A 194 -3.70 18.91 -5.31
CA GLN A 194 -2.25 18.91 -5.21
C GLN A 194 -1.61 19.29 -6.55
#